data_6b18fcbb754a243f55d4f5719e09fb6c
#
_entry.id   6b18fcbb754a243f55d4f5719e09fb6c
#
_cell.length_a   1.000
_cell.length_b   1.000
_cell.length_c   1.000
_cell.angle_alpha   90.00
_cell.angle_beta   90.00
_cell.angle_gamma   90.00
#
_symmetry.space_group_name_H-M   'P 1'
#
loop_
_entity.id
_entity.type
_entity.pdbx_description
1 polymer ?
#
loop_
_entity_poly.entity_id
_entity_poly.type
_entity_poly.pdbx_seq_one_letter_code
_entity_poly.pdbx_strand_id
1 'polypeptide(L)'
;NINHYYGYDFGEKILKIISVRLQERFENSQMYYLGGDIFVATASENISKERFTQTIKATTWHFGYSPIELDGHKVYIPLRAGVAINYPELLFCAEFALKQTRVLKHNLVIFDSEQHQVCHPNSLTIEQDLYWEAQIIQAIKKDRFEIFAQSISNQNDKKYEILVRMKDTKGEIVSPYFFIDRAKKINLYGEIT
;
A
#
# COMPACT_ATOMS: atom_id res chain seq x y z
N ASN A 1 -5.09 -11.42 -11.16
CA ASN A 1 -4.16 -12.34 -10.50
C ASN A 1 -3.82 -13.47 -11.48
N ILE A 2 -2.56 -13.52 -11.98
CA ILE A 2 -2.09 -14.47 -13.01
C ILE A 2 -2.32 -15.91 -12.55
N ASN A 3 -1.99 -16.23 -11.31
CA ASN A 3 -2.17 -17.57 -10.74
C ASN A 3 -3.61 -18.07 -10.78
N HIS A 4 -4.57 -17.17 -10.72
CA HIS A 4 -5.99 -17.52 -10.80
C HIS A 4 -6.40 -17.98 -12.20
N TYR A 5 -5.80 -17.40 -13.26
CA TYR A 5 -6.14 -17.70 -14.65
C TYR A 5 -5.29 -18.82 -15.26
N TYR A 6 -3.99 -18.86 -14.91
CA TYR A 6 -3.01 -19.74 -15.56
C TYR A 6 -2.40 -20.78 -14.61
N GLY A 7 -2.74 -20.74 -13.31
CA GLY A 7 -2.16 -21.63 -12.31
C GLY A 7 -0.83 -21.13 -11.71
N TYR A 8 -0.42 -21.76 -10.62
CA TYR A 8 0.79 -21.36 -9.85
C TYR A 8 2.07 -21.58 -10.64
N ASP A 9 2.20 -22.71 -11.35
CA ASP A 9 3.41 -23.04 -12.13
C ASP A 9 3.69 -21.99 -13.21
N PHE A 10 2.64 -21.50 -13.88
CA PHE A 10 2.76 -20.44 -14.85
C PHE A 10 3.22 -19.12 -14.19
N GLY A 11 2.65 -18.78 -13.05
CA GLY A 11 3.05 -17.58 -12.28
C GLY A 11 4.51 -17.65 -11.83
N GLU A 12 5.00 -18.81 -11.38
CA GLU A 12 6.41 -18.98 -11.02
C GLU A 12 7.35 -18.83 -12.23
N LYS A 13 7.00 -19.39 -13.38
CA LYS A 13 7.76 -19.17 -14.63
C LYS A 13 7.82 -17.69 -15.00
N ILE A 14 6.71 -16.97 -14.87
CA ILE A 14 6.65 -15.51 -15.10
C ILE A 14 7.57 -14.77 -14.16
N LEU A 15 7.57 -15.08 -12.84
CA LEU A 15 8.46 -14.47 -11.88
C LEU A 15 9.94 -14.71 -12.19
N LYS A 16 10.29 -15.90 -12.66
CA LYS A 16 11.66 -16.22 -13.13
C LYS A 16 12.06 -15.36 -14.33
N ILE A 17 11.18 -15.19 -15.31
CA ILE A 17 11.45 -14.33 -16.48
C ILE A 17 11.60 -12.86 -16.06
N ILE A 18 10.75 -12.38 -15.14
CA ILE A 18 10.86 -11.03 -14.57
C ILE A 18 12.21 -10.86 -13.88
N SER A 19 12.61 -11.81 -13.03
CA SER A 19 13.87 -11.79 -12.31
C SER A 19 15.07 -11.64 -13.25
N VAL A 20 15.13 -12.46 -14.32
CA VAL A 20 16.20 -12.39 -15.33
C VAL A 20 16.20 -11.02 -16.03
N ARG A 21 15.05 -10.56 -16.51
CA ARG A 21 14.94 -9.26 -17.18
C ARG A 21 15.29 -8.08 -16.27
N LEU A 22 14.96 -8.16 -14.98
CA LEU A 22 15.37 -7.16 -14.01
C LEU A 22 16.88 -7.18 -13.80
N GLN A 23 17.50 -8.37 -13.64
CA GLN A 23 18.93 -8.51 -13.49
C GLN A 23 19.70 -7.91 -14.66
N GLU A 24 19.26 -8.15 -15.90
CA GLU A 24 19.86 -7.59 -17.12
C GLU A 24 19.79 -6.06 -17.14
N ARG A 25 18.71 -5.45 -16.63
CA ARG A 25 18.53 -4.01 -16.60
C ARG A 25 19.28 -3.29 -15.49
N PHE A 26 19.54 -4.03 -14.41
CA PHE A 26 20.24 -3.54 -13.22
C PHE A 26 21.63 -4.20 -13.07
N GLU A 27 22.38 -4.31 -14.18
CA GLU A 27 23.70 -4.98 -14.24
C GLU A 27 24.69 -4.52 -13.16
N ASN A 28 24.66 -3.22 -12.79
CA ASN A 28 25.52 -2.64 -11.76
C ASN A 28 24.84 -2.50 -10.40
N SER A 29 23.83 -3.31 -10.12
CA SER A 29 23.04 -3.28 -8.88
C SER A 29 22.92 -4.68 -8.31
N GLN A 30 22.81 -4.77 -7.00
CA GLN A 30 22.46 -6.05 -6.37
C GLN A 30 20.95 -6.22 -6.38
N MET A 31 20.49 -7.38 -6.84
CA MET A 31 19.08 -7.74 -6.87
C MET A 31 18.76 -8.75 -5.78
N TYR A 32 17.66 -8.50 -5.08
CA TYR A 32 17.14 -9.38 -4.04
C TYR A 32 15.69 -9.74 -4.34
N TYR A 33 15.30 -10.95 -4.01
CA TYR A 33 13.92 -11.41 -4.05
C TYR A 33 13.40 -11.58 -2.61
N LEU A 34 12.37 -10.81 -2.26
CA LEU A 34 11.77 -10.82 -0.92
C LEU A 34 10.58 -11.77 -0.78
N GLY A 35 10.23 -12.46 -1.87
CA GLY A 35 9.06 -13.34 -1.91
C GLY A 35 7.84 -12.71 -2.57
N GLY A 36 6.87 -13.55 -2.93
CA GLY A 36 5.66 -13.13 -3.62
C GLY A 36 5.95 -12.51 -5.00
N ASP A 37 5.71 -11.22 -5.15
CA ASP A 37 5.96 -10.45 -6.37
C ASP A 37 6.90 -9.26 -6.13
N ILE A 38 7.72 -9.32 -5.05
CA ILE A 38 8.56 -8.22 -4.62
C ILE A 38 10.04 -8.50 -4.92
N PHE A 39 10.65 -7.60 -5.69
CA PHE A 39 12.07 -7.54 -5.97
C PHE A 39 12.66 -6.24 -5.45
N VAL A 40 13.89 -6.27 -4.97
CA VAL A 40 14.63 -5.09 -4.51
C VAL A 40 15.92 -4.97 -5.30
N ALA A 41 16.21 -3.79 -5.80
CA ALA A 41 17.47 -3.43 -6.39
C ALA A 41 18.17 -2.39 -5.54
N THR A 42 19.45 -2.62 -5.20
CA THR A 42 20.28 -1.62 -4.52
C THR A 42 21.32 -1.10 -5.48
N ALA A 43 21.43 0.22 -5.60
CA ALA A 43 22.48 0.84 -6.40
C ALA A 43 23.84 0.65 -5.72
N SER A 44 24.89 0.39 -6.52
CA SER A 44 26.27 0.48 -6.04
C SER A 44 26.70 1.95 -5.91
N GLU A 45 27.72 2.22 -5.11
CA GLU A 45 28.28 3.57 -4.91
C GLU A 45 28.73 4.26 -6.21
N ASN A 46 28.96 3.49 -7.28
CA ASN A 46 29.41 3.99 -8.56
C ASN A 46 28.28 4.43 -9.52
N ILE A 47 27.02 4.29 -9.11
CA ILE A 47 25.88 4.68 -9.95
C ILE A 47 25.31 6.00 -9.42
N SER A 48 25.25 7.03 -10.32
CA SER A 48 24.58 8.26 -9.93
C SER A 48 23.08 8.06 -9.71
N LYS A 49 22.50 8.85 -8.81
CA LYS A 49 21.08 8.93 -8.49
C LYS A 49 20.21 9.07 -9.74
N GLU A 50 20.63 9.95 -10.66
CA GLU A 50 19.91 10.22 -11.91
C GLU A 50 19.88 8.98 -12.79
N ARG A 51 21.03 8.32 -12.97
CA ARG A 51 21.14 7.10 -13.80
C ARG A 51 20.30 5.96 -13.23
N PHE A 52 20.38 5.73 -11.91
CA PHE A 52 19.59 4.71 -11.25
C PHE A 52 18.08 4.97 -11.41
N THR A 53 17.65 6.21 -11.17
CA THR A 53 16.25 6.64 -11.32
C THR A 53 15.76 6.50 -12.77
N GLN A 54 16.59 6.86 -13.76
CA GLN A 54 16.27 6.68 -15.17
C GLN A 54 16.11 5.20 -15.54
N THR A 55 16.99 4.33 -15.03
CA THR A 55 16.88 2.87 -15.24
C THR A 55 15.56 2.35 -14.70
N ILE A 56 15.13 2.77 -13.49
CA ILE A 56 13.85 2.37 -12.91
C ILE A 56 12.68 2.84 -13.77
N LYS A 57 12.69 4.11 -14.20
CA LYS A 57 11.64 4.66 -15.09
C LYS A 57 11.54 3.89 -16.39
N ALA A 58 12.66 3.64 -17.04
CA ALA A 58 12.72 2.86 -18.29
C ALA A 58 12.25 1.42 -18.09
N THR A 59 12.58 0.80 -16.94
CA THR A 59 12.16 -0.57 -16.60
C THR A 59 10.67 -0.65 -16.36
N THR A 60 10.09 0.22 -15.53
CA THR A 60 8.64 0.24 -15.27
C THR A 60 7.85 0.51 -16.54
N TRP A 61 8.32 1.40 -17.40
CA TRP A 61 7.72 1.66 -18.71
C TRP A 61 7.78 0.41 -19.60
N HIS A 62 8.96 -0.21 -19.74
CA HIS A 62 9.16 -1.38 -20.59
C HIS A 62 8.21 -2.53 -20.21
N PHE A 63 8.12 -2.88 -18.92
CA PHE A 63 7.24 -3.95 -18.46
C PHE A 63 5.75 -3.64 -18.65
N GLY A 64 5.38 -2.35 -18.70
CA GLY A 64 4.01 -1.92 -19.00
C GLY A 64 3.61 -2.12 -20.47
N TYR A 65 4.58 -2.04 -21.40
CA TYR A 65 4.31 -2.03 -22.84
C TYR A 65 4.87 -3.22 -23.62
N SER A 66 5.79 -3.99 -23.03
CA SER A 66 6.39 -5.19 -23.66
C SER A 66 5.86 -6.45 -22.96
N PRO A 67 5.13 -7.32 -23.67
CA PRO A 67 4.59 -8.53 -23.06
C PRO A 67 5.69 -9.56 -22.77
N ILE A 68 5.42 -10.42 -21.82
CA ILE A 68 6.12 -11.68 -21.63
C ILE A 68 5.38 -12.73 -22.43
N GLU A 69 6.09 -13.40 -23.34
CA GLU A 69 5.55 -14.52 -24.09
C GLU A 69 5.95 -15.82 -23.39
N LEU A 70 4.95 -16.61 -22.98
CA LEU A 70 5.15 -17.88 -22.30
C LEU A 70 4.03 -18.85 -22.66
N ASP A 71 4.40 -20.06 -23.05
CA ASP A 71 3.47 -21.15 -23.39
C ASP A 71 2.36 -20.71 -24.40
N GLY A 72 2.72 -19.88 -25.39
CA GLY A 72 1.80 -19.34 -26.41
C GLY A 72 0.94 -18.14 -25.94
N HIS A 73 1.09 -17.69 -24.73
CA HIS A 73 0.36 -16.53 -24.18
C HIS A 73 1.22 -15.28 -24.14
N LYS A 74 0.60 -14.12 -24.41
CA LYS A 74 1.22 -12.77 -24.24
C LYS A 74 0.65 -12.13 -23.00
N VAL A 75 1.50 -11.94 -21.98
CA VAL A 75 1.10 -11.39 -20.67
C VAL A 75 1.78 -10.07 -20.42
N TYR A 76 1.00 -9.01 -20.20
CA TYR A 76 1.50 -7.69 -19.80
C TYR A 76 1.54 -7.60 -18.28
N ILE A 77 2.70 -7.23 -17.74
CA ILE A 77 2.92 -7.13 -16.29
C ILE A 77 3.45 -5.74 -15.95
N PRO A 78 2.55 -4.77 -15.76
CA PRO A 78 2.99 -3.44 -15.35
C PRO A 78 3.60 -3.50 -13.95
N LEU A 79 4.86 -3.09 -13.85
CA LEU A 79 5.57 -2.99 -12.59
C LEU A 79 5.27 -1.65 -11.90
N ARG A 80 5.28 -1.69 -10.58
CA ARG A 80 5.33 -0.50 -9.72
C ARG A 80 6.65 -0.47 -8.99
N ALA A 81 7.20 0.72 -8.78
CA ALA A 81 8.45 0.89 -8.07
C ALA A 81 8.33 1.98 -6.99
N GLY A 82 8.87 1.67 -5.82
CA GLY A 82 9.17 2.64 -4.77
C GLY A 82 10.67 2.80 -4.64
N VAL A 83 11.14 4.01 -4.56
CA VAL A 83 12.57 4.32 -4.47
C VAL A 83 12.84 5.16 -3.23
N ALA A 84 13.91 4.84 -2.51
CA ALA A 84 14.43 5.66 -1.41
C ALA A 84 15.89 6.01 -1.67
N ILE A 85 16.25 7.28 -1.43
CA ILE A 85 17.58 7.82 -1.67
C ILE A 85 18.04 8.59 -0.42
N ASN A 86 19.24 8.26 0.07
CA ASN A 86 19.89 8.91 1.21
C ASN A 86 19.09 8.86 2.53
N TYR A 87 18.36 7.80 2.79
CA TYR A 87 17.71 7.55 4.07
C TYR A 87 18.46 6.50 4.89
N PRO A 88 18.46 6.59 6.24
CA PRO A 88 19.05 5.54 7.08
C PRO A 88 18.38 4.18 6.90
N GLU A 89 17.06 4.16 6.74
CA GLU A 89 16.25 2.96 6.58
C GLU A 89 15.73 2.83 5.14
N LEU A 90 16.67 2.63 4.19
CA LEU A 90 16.37 2.63 2.76
C LEU A 90 15.26 1.65 2.36
N LEU A 91 15.30 0.42 2.87
CA LEU A 91 14.30 -0.60 2.52
C LEU A 91 12.91 -0.19 3.00
N PHE A 92 12.78 0.26 4.23
CA PHE A 92 11.52 0.73 4.79
C PHE A 92 10.96 1.90 3.98
N CYS A 93 11.80 2.88 3.64
CA CYS A 93 11.41 4.05 2.86
C CYS A 93 11.00 3.67 1.42
N ALA A 94 11.70 2.71 0.80
CA ALA A 94 11.35 2.20 -0.52
C ALA A 94 10.01 1.43 -0.51
N GLU A 95 9.78 0.60 0.51
CA GLU A 95 8.48 -0.08 0.69
C GLU A 95 7.34 0.91 0.91
N PHE A 96 7.57 1.96 1.70
CA PHE A 96 6.59 3.01 1.90
C PHE A 96 6.30 3.76 0.59
N ALA A 97 7.33 4.13 -0.18
CA ALA A 97 7.18 4.72 -1.51
C ALA A 97 6.37 3.77 -2.44
N LEU A 98 6.65 2.46 -2.41
CA LEU A 98 5.90 1.47 -3.18
C LEU A 98 4.41 1.42 -2.78
N LYS A 99 4.07 1.49 -1.50
CA LYS A 99 2.69 1.58 -1.03
C LYS A 99 2.01 2.86 -1.54
N GLN A 100 2.73 3.99 -1.57
CA GLN A 100 2.21 5.26 -2.10
C GLN A 100 1.89 5.19 -3.60
N THR A 101 2.52 4.33 -4.38
CA THR A 101 2.18 4.17 -5.81
C THR A 101 0.72 3.78 -6.01
N ARG A 102 0.13 3.00 -5.09
CA ARG A 102 -1.28 2.58 -5.16
C ARG A 102 -2.21 3.74 -4.83
N VAL A 103 -1.86 4.53 -3.82
CA VAL A 103 -2.66 5.68 -3.35
C VAL A 103 -2.66 6.79 -4.40
N LEU A 104 -1.48 7.11 -4.93
CA LEU A 104 -1.28 8.18 -5.91
C LEU A 104 -1.63 7.76 -7.35
N LYS A 105 -1.90 6.47 -7.58
CA LYS A 105 -2.13 5.89 -8.93
C LYS A 105 -0.97 6.11 -9.89
N HIS A 106 0.26 6.13 -9.39
CA HIS A 106 1.50 6.22 -10.16
C HIS A 106 2.22 4.88 -10.21
N ASN A 107 3.02 4.65 -11.25
CA ASN A 107 3.85 3.44 -11.34
C ASN A 107 5.20 3.59 -10.64
N LEU A 108 5.57 4.81 -10.27
CA LEU A 108 6.83 5.13 -9.61
C LEU A 108 6.63 6.24 -8.58
N VAL A 109 7.13 6.03 -7.38
CA VAL A 109 7.26 7.05 -6.32
C VAL A 109 8.69 7.04 -5.82
N ILE A 110 9.30 8.21 -5.72
CA ILE A 110 10.68 8.40 -5.29
C ILE A 110 10.66 9.27 -4.03
N PHE A 111 11.27 8.76 -2.96
CA PHE A 111 11.61 9.53 -1.78
C PHE A 111 13.11 9.81 -1.77
N ASP A 112 13.44 11.07 -1.66
CA ASP A 112 14.79 11.57 -1.61
C ASP A 112 14.90 12.48 -0.39
N SER A 113 15.85 12.19 0.51
CA SER A 113 16.00 12.95 1.75
C SER A 113 16.34 14.43 1.54
N GLU A 114 16.94 14.77 0.39
CA GLU A 114 17.21 16.16 0.02
C GLU A 114 15.94 16.94 -0.34
N GLN A 115 14.90 16.24 -0.84
CA GLN A 115 13.63 16.84 -1.28
C GLN A 115 12.50 16.59 -0.28
N HIS A 116 12.57 15.50 0.47
CA HIS A 116 11.54 15.07 1.41
C HIS A 116 12.20 14.80 2.77
N GLN A 117 11.91 15.62 3.76
CA GLN A 117 12.53 15.50 5.09
C GLN A 117 12.15 14.21 5.84
N VAL A 118 11.04 13.56 5.49
CA VAL A 118 10.55 12.37 6.19
C VAL A 118 9.99 11.37 5.19
N CYS A 119 10.56 10.17 5.12
CA CYS A 119 9.96 9.05 4.40
C CYS A 119 9.00 8.23 5.29
N HIS A 120 9.03 8.45 6.58
CA HIS A 120 8.09 7.81 7.48
C HIS A 120 6.67 8.34 7.21
N PRO A 121 5.63 7.49 7.18
CA PRO A 121 4.30 7.95 7.56
C PRO A 121 4.55 8.68 8.88
N ASN A 122 4.20 9.95 8.96
CA ASN A 122 4.42 10.77 10.15
C ASN A 122 4.32 9.86 11.36
N SER A 123 5.33 9.86 12.26
CA SER A 123 5.23 9.13 13.53
C SER A 123 3.88 9.39 14.19
N LEU A 124 3.35 10.61 14.02
CA LEU A 124 1.98 11.00 14.33
C LEU A 124 0.90 10.09 13.66
N THR A 125 1.11 9.61 12.43
CA THR A 125 0.11 8.75 11.75
C THR A 125 0.15 7.32 12.31
N ILE A 126 1.32 6.79 12.62
CA ILE A 126 1.46 5.47 13.25
C ILE A 126 0.96 5.52 14.69
N GLU A 127 1.35 6.55 15.45
CA GLU A 127 0.85 6.76 16.81
C GLU A 127 -0.67 6.96 16.84
N GLN A 128 -1.22 7.73 15.89
CA GLN A 128 -2.66 7.88 15.73
C GLN A 128 -3.33 6.57 15.32
N ASP A 129 -2.74 5.82 14.41
CA ASP A 129 -3.27 4.53 13.98
C ASP A 129 -3.31 3.54 15.16
N LEU A 130 -2.22 3.41 15.92
CA LEU A 130 -2.16 2.57 17.12
C LEU A 130 -3.10 3.07 18.23
N TYR A 131 -3.21 4.37 18.40
CA TYR A 131 -4.17 4.97 19.33
C TYR A 131 -5.60 4.57 18.97
N TRP A 132 -6.01 4.74 17.71
CA TRP A 132 -7.36 4.41 17.28
C TRP A 132 -7.63 2.90 17.32
N GLU A 133 -6.65 2.03 16.99
CA GLU A 133 -6.79 0.58 17.18
C GLU A 133 -7.08 0.23 18.64
N ALA A 134 -6.30 0.78 19.55
CA ALA A 134 -6.50 0.56 20.98
C ALA A 134 -7.87 1.08 21.45
N GLN A 135 -8.31 2.28 20.98
CA GLN A 135 -9.61 2.83 21.31
C GLN A 135 -10.77 1.96 20.80
N ILE A 136 -10.68 1.46 19.55
CA ILE A 136 -11.70 0.58 18.95
C ILE A 136 -11.81 -0.72 19.75
N ILE A 137 -10.69 -1.41 20.01
CA ILE A 137 -10.66 -2.66 20.76
C ILE A 137 -11.26 -2.47 22.18
N GLN A 138 -10.88 -1.37 22.84
CA GLN A 138 -11.42 -1.08 24.18
C GLN A 138 -12.89 -0.67 24.13
N ALA A 139 -13.34 0.00 23.08
CA ALA A 139 -14.73 0.39 22.91
C ALA A 139 -15.63 -0.83 22.68
N ILE A 140 -15.18 -1.82 21.90
CA ILE A 140 -15.86 -3.10 21.74
C ILE A 140 -15.94 -3.83 23.08
N LYS A 141 -14.83 -4.00 23.79
CA LYS A 141 -14.78 -4.70 25.08
C LYS A 141 -15.62 -4.07 26.18
N LYS A 142 -15.83 -2.76 26.13
CA LYS A 142 -16.55 -1.99 27.16
C LYS A 142 -17.92 -1.49 26.69
N ASP A 143 -18.42 -2.00 25.56
CA ASP A 143 -19.72 -1.64 24.99
C ASP A 143 -19.91 -0.11 24.86
N ARG A 144 -18.91 0.58 24.29
CA ARG A 144 -18.91 2.04 24.13
C ARG A 144 -19.35 2.49 22.74
N PHE A 145 -19.95 1.61 21.94
CA PHE A 145 -20.58 1.99 20.67
C PHE A 145 -22.06 2.28 20.90
N GLU A 146 -22.54 3.35 20.30
CA GLU A 146 -23.94 3.77 20.34
C GLU A 146 -24.50 3.92 18.94
N ILE A 147 -25.77 3.60 18.81
CA ILE A 147 -26.52 3.72 17.56
C ILE A 147 -27.46 4.93 17.68
N PHE A 148 -27.35 5.83 16.73
CA PHE A 148 -28.23 6.98 16.58
C PHE A 148 -29.11 6.79 15.35
N ALA A 149 -30.37 7.18 15.43
CA ALA A 149 -31.28 7.23 14.30
C ALA A 149 -31.52 8.69 13.90
N GLN A 150 -31.11 9.05 12.70
CA GLN A 150 -31.37 10.37 12.13
C GLN A 150 -32.56 10.28 11.18
N SER A 151 -33.59 11.09 11.41
CA SER A 151 -34.76 11.13 10.52
C SER A 151 -34.38 11.77 9.19
N ILE A 152 -34.67 11.05 8.10
CA ILE A 152 -34.59 11.55 6.71
C ILE A 152 -36.04 11.80 6.27
N SER A 153 -36.65 12.89 6.69
CA SER A 153 -38.07 13.10 6.40
C SER A 153 -38.28 13.80 5.05
N ASN A 154 -39.00 13.10 4.14
CA ASN A 154 -39.92 13.72 3.18
C ASN A 154 -41.35 13.49 3.69
N GLN A 155 -42.26 14.41 3.43
CA GLN A 155 -43.57 14.58 4.08
C GLN A 155 -44.47 13.34 4.22
N ASN A 156 -44.18 12.21 3.57
CA ASN A 156 -45.05 11.02 3.59
C ASN A 156 -44.40 9.72 4.08
N ASP A 157 -43.07 9.61 4.24
CA ASP A 157 -42.40 8.37 4.68
C ASP A 157 -41.43 8.66 5.83
N LYS A 158 -41.62 8.01 6.98
CA LYS A 158 -40.66 8.06 8.08
C LYS A 158 -39.48 7.16 7.76
N LYS A 159 -38.41 7.72 7.18
CA LYS A 159 -37.14 7.04 6.96
C LYS A 159 -36.11 7.51 7.97
N TYR A 160 -35.29 6.58 8.43
CA TYR A 160 -34.20 6.89 9.36
C TYR A 160 -32.88 6.38 8.80
N GLU A 161 -31.84 7.17 8.96
CA GLU A 161 -30.47 6.72 8.77
C GLU A 161 -29.92 6.25 10.12
N ILE A 162 -29.31 5.08 10.13
CA ILE A 162 -28.69 4.52 11.32
C ILE A 162 -27.22 4.92 11.33
N LEU A 163 -26.83 5.62 12.37
CA LEU A 163 -25.49 6.20 12.52
C LEU A 163 -24.82 5.61 13.75
N VAL A 164 -23.69 4.91 13.55
CA VAL A 164 -22.87 4.45 14.67
C VAL A 164 -22.01 5.59 15.23
N ARG A 165 -21.84 5.61 16.54
CA ARG A 165 -20.93 6.51 17.26
C ARG A 165 -20.15 5.71 18.29
N MET A 166 -18.92 6.14 18.54
CA MET A 166 -18.08 5.58 19.60
C MET A 166 -17.96 6.61 20.72
N LYS A 167 -18.03 6.19 21.96
CA LYS A 167 -17.66 7.03 23.10
C LYS A 167 -16.19 6.84 23.44
N ASP A 168 -15.48 7.92 23.64
CA ASP A 168 -14.10 7.89 24.16
C ASP A 168 -14.06 7.49 25.63
N THR A 169 -12.87 7.53 26.23
CA THR A 169 -12.68 7.21 27.67
C THR A 169 -13.30 8.23 28.61
N LYS A 170 -13.61 9.44 28.12
CA LYS A 170 -14.26 10.51 28.86
C LYS A 170 -15.78 10.54 28.67
N GLY A 171 -16.31 9.66 27.80
CA GLY A 171 -17.71 9.59 27.44
C GLY A 171 -18.13 10.54 26.32
N GLU A 172 -17.18 11.21 25.66
CA GLU A 172 -17.48 12.09 24.54
C GLU A 172 -17.70 11.32 23.26
N ILE A 173 -18.60 11.83 22.41
CA ILE A 173 -18.97 11.19 21.14
C ILE A 173 -17.88 11.43 20.09
N VAL A 174 -17.35 10.33 19.56
CA VAL A 174 -16.36 10.29 18.48
C VAL A 174 -17.04 10.02 17.15
N SER A 175 -16.74 10.87 16.15
CA SER A 175 -17.25 10.70 14.79
C SER A 175 -16.70 9.42 14.13
N PRO A 176 -17.54 8.70 13.33
CA PRO A 176 -17.13 7.54 12.53
C PRO A 176 -15.92 7.79 11.62
N TYR A 177 -15.74 9.02 11.17
CA TYR A 177 -14.61 9.45 10.35
C TYR A 177 -13.24 9.05 10.95
N PHE A 178 -13.10 9.08 12.28
CA PHE A 178 -11.84 8.78 12.95
C PHE A 178 -11.57 7.29 13.13
N PHE A 179 -12.56 6.42 13.13
CA PHE A 179 -12.38 5.01 13.49
C PHE A 179 -12.87 3.99 12.45
N ILE A 180 -13.82 4.32 11.58
CA ILE A 180 -14.43 3.33 10.65
C ILE A 180 -13.41 2.71 9.71
N ASP A 181 -12.59 3.52 9.03
CA ASP A 181 -11.61 2.99 8.08
C ASP A 181 -10.52 2.18 8.79
N ARG A 182 -10.20 2.55 10.03
CA ARG A 182 -9.28 1.78 10.84
C ARG A 182 -9.88 0.45 11.29
N ALA A 183 -11.12 0.44 11.74
CA ALA A 183 -11.85 -0.77 12.09
C ALA A 183 -11.92 -1.77 10.93
N LYS A 184 -12.11 -1.29 9.69
CA LYS A 184 -12.04 -2.12 8.48
C LYS A 184 -10.66 -2.71 8.26
N LYS A 185 -9.59 -1.93 8.42
CA LYS A 185 -8.20 -2.39 8.24
C LYS A 185 -7.80 -3.49 9.24
N ILE A 186 -8.30 -3.43 10.47
CA ILE A 186 -8.02 -4.43 11.51
C ILE A 186 -9.08 -5.53 11.60
N ASN A 187 -10.00 -5.61 10.63
CA ASN A 187 -11.08 -6.60 10.52
C ASN A 187 -12.05 -6.63 11.72
N LEU A 188 -12.23 -5.52 12.41
CA LEU A 188 -13.18 -5.39 13.53
C LEU A 188 -14.45 -4.60 13.17
N TYR A 189 -14.64 -4.28 11.89
CA TYR A 189 -15.82 -3.53 11.45
C TYR A 189 -17.14 -4.29 11.73
N GLY A 190 -17.13 -5.61 11.55
CA GLY A 190 -18.31 -6.45 11.82
C GLY A 190 -18.71 -6.54 13.30
N GLU A 191 -17.79 -6.21 14.23
CA GLU A 191 -18.09 -6.17 15.66
C GLU A 191 -18.77 -4.84 16.10
N ILE A 192 -18.82 -3.87 15.18
CA ILE A 192 -19.33 -2.51 15.44
C ILE A 192 -20.71 -2.31 14.81
N THR A 193 -21.06 -3.12 13.81
CA THR A 193 -22.31 -3.06 13.03
C THR A 193 -23.17 -4.28 13.23
#